data_45d50021fd6125e521b0add9c22f0ef5
#
_entry.id   45d50021fd6125e521b0add9c22f0ef5
#
_cell.length_a   1.000
_cell.length_b   1.000
_cell.length_c   1.000
_cell.angle_alpha   90.00
_cell.angle_beta   90.00
_cell.angle_gamma   90.00
#
_symmetry.space_group_name_H-M   'P 1'
#
loop_
_entity.id
_entity.type
_entity.pdbx_description
1 polymer ?
#
loop_
_entity_poly.entity_id
_entity_poly.type
_entity_poly.pdbx_seq_one_letter_code
_entity_poly.pdbx_strand_id
1 'polypeptide(L)'
;MSSKIRVVVVDDSALVRSLLTEIINRQPDMECIGTANDPLIAREMIRELNPDVITLDVEMPRMDGIDFLGRLMRLRPMPVLMISTLTERGAEVTMRALELGAVDFVAKPRIGVANGLTQLATEIVEKIRIAAKAHVHRMVRPPVPTGTQASAPVLSSTALLGRLSTEKLIAIGASTGGTEAIKEVLIQMPADAPAIIITQHMPPGFTTSFAARLNSLCQITVKEAVHGERILPGHAYIAPGGKQFAISRSGANYVAVVNDDPPVNRHKPSVEVLFKSVAQHVGRHAAHNGGQRPE
;
A
#
# COMPACT_ATOMS: atom_id res chain seq x y z
N MET A 1 5.03 -32.19 5.79
CA MET A 1 4.44 -31.12 6.64
C MET A 1 5.01 -29.81 6.15
N SER A 2 4.20 -28.84 5.77
CA SER A 2 4.68 -27.51 5.39
C SER A 2 5.32 -26.87 6.64
N SER A 3 6.52 -26.28 6.49
CA SER A 3 7.16 -25.56 7.59
C SER A 3 6.31 -24.35 7.95
N LYS A 4 6.14 -24.08 9.26
CA LYS A 4 5.44 -22.89 9.73
C LYS A 4 6.20 -21.63 9.36
N ILE A 5 5.46 -20.55 9.08
CA ILE A 5 6.03 -19.22 8.91
C ILE A 5 6.59 -18.74 10.26
N ARG A 6 7.87 -18.43 10.29
CA ARG A 6 8.60 -18.03 11.50
C ARG A 6 8.64 -16.51 11.61
N VAL A 7 7.98 -15.98 12.65
CA VAL A 7 7.80 -14.52 12.80
C VAL A 7 8.55 -14.02 14.04
N VAL A 8 9.26 -12.89 13.91
CA VAL A 8 9.79 -12.10 15.02
C VAL A 8 8.97 -10.83 15.17
N VAL A 9 8.53 -10.55 16.38
CA VAL A 9 7.74 -9.36 16.73
C VAL A 9 8.63 -8.31 17.37
N VAL A 10 8.68 -7.11 16.79
CA VAL A 10 9.49 -5.99 17.27
C VAL A 10 8.59 -4.79 17.57
N ASP A 11 8.41 -4.47 18.85
CA ASP A 11 7.56 -3.35 19.32
C ASP A 11 8.00 -2.99 20.75
N ASP A 12 8.02 -1.73 21.13
CA ASP A 12 8.42 -1.31 22.49
C ASP A 12 7.34 -1.62 23.53
N SER A 13 6.06 -1.67 23.13
CA SER A 13 4.92 -1.99 23.98
C SER A 13 4.83 -3.49 24.29
N ALA A 14 4.98 -3.87 25.54
CA ALA A 14 4.82 -5.26 25.99
C ALA A 14 3.41 -5.81 25.68
N LEU A 15 2.38 -4.97 25.75
CA LEU A 15 1.00 -5.34 25.45
C LEU A 15 0.85 -5.68 23.96
N VAL A 16 1.39 -4.86 23.06
CA VAL A 16 1.33 -5.10 21.62
C VAL A 16 2.11 -6.36 21.27
N ARG A 17 3.31 -6.57 21.83
CA ARG A 17 4.08 -7.81 21.64
C ARG A 17 3.29 -9.04 22.05
N SER A 18 2.65 -9.00 23.23
CA SER A 18 1.84 -10.12 23.73
C SER A 18 0.64 -10.40 22.81
N LEU A 19 -0.07 -9.35 22.36
CA LEU A 19 -1.21 -9.46 21.46
C LEU A 19 -0.82 -10.04 20.11
N LEU A 20 0.24 -9.53 19.49
CA LEU A 20 0.73 -10.02 18.20
C LEU A 20 1.20 -11.48 18.31
N THR A 21 1.90 -11.82 19.38
CA THR A 21 2.34 -13.20 19.65
C THR A 21 1.14 -14.16 19.76
N GLU A 22 0.08 -13.74 20.47
CA GLU A 22 -1.13 -14.55 20.62
C GLU A 22 -1.85 -14.72 19.27
N ILE A 23 -2.00 -13.65 18.47
CA ILE A 23 -2.62 -13.68 17.14
C ILE A 23 -1.87 -14.66 16.23
N ILE A 24 -0.54 -14.57 16.21
CA ILE A 24 0.32 -15.40 15.37
C ILE A 24 0.24 -16.87 15.80
N ASN A 25 0.40 -17.16 17.08
CA ASN A 25 0.47 -18.52 17.60
C ASN A 25 -0.88 -19.26 17.58
N ARG A 26 -2.00 -18.54 17.43
CA ARG A 26 -3.31 -19.17 17.18
C ARG A 26 -3.44 -19.76 15.78
N GLN A 27 -2.54 -19.44 14.87
CA GLN A 27 -2.58 -19.96 13.50
C GLN A 27 -1.79 -21.26 13.40
N PRO A 28 -2.33 -22.28 12.69
CA PRO A 28 -1.65 -23.57 12.55
C PRO A 28 -0.40 -23.50 11.65
N ASP A 29 -0.32 -22.50 10.77
CA ASP A 29 0.67 -22.34 9.71
C ASP A 29 1.77 -21.32 10.02
N MET A 30 1.76 -20.72 11.24
CA MET A 30 2.79 -19.77 11.65
C MET A 30 3.13 -19.88 13.13
N GLU A 31 4.28 -19.28 13.52
CA GLU A 31 4.72 -19.23 14.91
C GLU A 31 5.54 -17.97 15.20
N CYS A 32 5.34 -17.38 16.36
CA CYS A 32 6.20 -16.33 16.88
C CYS A 32 7.41 -16.98 17.55
N ILE A 33 8.60 -16.83 16.91
CA ILE A 33 9.85 -17.44 17.39
C ILE A 33 10.67 -16.53 18.30
N GLY A 34 10.26 -15.26 18.44
CA GLY A 34 10.93 -14.29 19.31
C GLY A 34 10.24 -12.95 19.34
N THR A 35 10.47 -12.20 20.44
CA THR A 35 9.97 -10.83 20.59
C THR A 35 11.09 -9.90 21.04
N ALA A 36 11.22 -8.73 20.45
CA ALA A 36 12.19 -7.71 20.80
C ALA A 36 11.49 -6.41 21.19
N ASN A 37 11.99 -5.73 22.22
CA ASN A 37 11.48 -4.44 22.65
C ASN A 37 12.31 -3.26 22.15
N ASP A 38 13.39 -3.54 21.42
CA ASP A 38 14.21 -2.54 20.76
C ASP A 38 14.93 -3.10 19.51
N PRO A 39 15.41 -2.23 18.61
CA PRO A 39 16.08 -2.63 17.37
C PRO A 39 17.39 -3.39 17.54
N LEU A 40 18.13 -3.20 18.64
CA LEU A 40 19.40 -3.90 18.86
C LEU A 40 19.16 -5.37 19.18
N ILE A 41 18.21 -5.63 20.07
CA ILE A 41 17.76 -7.00 20.38
C ILE A 41 17.16 -7.65 19.14
N ALA A 42 16.35 -6.93 18.38
CA ALA A 42 15.78 -7.42 17.12
C ALA A 42 16.87 -7.86 16.14
N ARG A 43 17.95 -7.09 15.98
CA ARG A 43 19.08 -7.42 15.10
C ARG A 43 19.76 -8.75 15.48
N GLU A 44 19.96 -8.98 16.77
CA GLU A 44 20.57 -10.22 17.27
C GLU A 44 19.64 -11.41 17.03
N MET A 45 18.36 -11.27 17.38
CA MET A 45 17.36 -12.30 17.13
C MET A 45 17.23 -12.67 15.65
N ILE A 46 17.23 -11.66 14.75
CA ILE A 46 17.18 -11.89 13.31
C ILE A 46 18.38 -12.72 12.84
N ARG A 47 19.55 -12.42 13.37
CA ARG A 47 20.77 -13.15 13.02
C ARG A 47 20.74 -14.60 13.49
N GLU A 48 20.26 -14.84 14.71
CA GLU A 48 20.29 -16.15 15.36
C GLU A 48 19.12 -17.04 14.95
N LEU A 49 17.92 -16.46 14.88
CA LEU A 49 16.68 -17.19 14.66
C LEU A 49 16.32 -17.33 13.17
N ASN A 50 16.87 -16.49 12.30
CA ASN A 50 16.57 -16.47 10.87
C ASN A 50 15.03 -16.52 10.56
N PRO A 51 14.25 -15.50 10.96
CA PRO A 51 12.81 -15.47 10.71
C PRO A 51 12.47 -15.31 9.23
N ASP A 52 11.26 -15.72 8.84
CA ASP A 52 10.73 -15.53 7.50
C ASP A 52 10.11 -14.13 7.34
N VAL A 53 9.54 -13.59 8.43
CA VAL A 53 8.89 -12.27 8.46
C VAL A 53 9.19 -11.58 9.80
N ILE A 54 9.30 -10.25 9.75
CA ILE A 54 9.35 -9.41 10.95
C ILE A 54 8.12 -8.51 10.97
N THR A 55 7.46 -8.40 12.13
CA THR A 55 6.59 -7.24 12.40
C THR A 55 7.42 -6.18 13.11
N LEU A 56 7.37 -4.94 12.64
CA LEU A 56 8.21 -3.85 13.12
C LEU A 56 7.38 -2.61 13.43
N ASP A 57 7.46 -2.16 14.68
CA ASP A 57 6.89 -0.89 15.09
C ASP A 57 7.64 0.28 14.44
N VAL A 58 6.88 1.28 14.06
CA VAL A 58 7.39 2.55 13.52
C VAL A 58 8.01 3.40 14.63
N GLU A 59 7.31 3.55 15.74
CA GLU A 59 7.66 4.47 16.82
C GLU A 59 8.29 3.71 18.00
N MET A 60 9.62 3.65 18.05
CA MET A 60 10.36 3.05 19.17
C MET A 60 11.32 4.04 19.80
N PRO A 61 11.53 4.00 21.14
CA PRO A 61 12.54 4.81 21.80
C PRO A 61 13.95 4.38 21.39
N ARG A 62 14.90 5.32 21.42
CA ARG A 62 16.35 5.18 21.14
C ARG A 62 16.73 5.02 19.65
N MET A 63 16.00 4.28 18.86
CA MET A 63 16.22 4.12 17.43
C MET A 63 14.86 4.04 16.72
N ASP A 64 14.65 4.94 15.78
CA ASP A 64 13.46 4.95 14.94
C ASP A 64 13.38 3.64 14.12
N GLY A 65 12.21 3.04 14.09
CA GLY A 65 11.94 1.84 13.28
C GLY A 65 12.31 2.01 11.82
N ILE A 66 12.22 3.22 11.29
CA ILE A 66 12.61 3.56 9.92
C ILE A 66 14.13 3.44 9.71
N ASP A 67 14.93 3.95 10.65
CA ASP A 67 16.40 3.83 10.59
C ASP A 67 16.82 2.36 10.68
N PHE A 68 16.16 1.60 11.54
CA PHE A 68 16.40 0.17 11.65
C PHE A 68 16.03 -0.55 10.35
N LEU A 69 14.85 -0.28 9.78
CA LEU A 69 14.39 -0.84 8.50
C LEU A 69 15.38 -0.53 7.38
N GLY A 70 15.82 0.71 7.24
CA GLY A 70 16.76 1.10 6.19
C GLY A 70 18.11 0.37 6.29
N ARG A 71 18.60 0.14 7.52
CA ARG A 71 19.81 -0.67 7.76
C ARG A 71 19.57 -2.15 7.44
N LEU A 72 18.43 -2.69 7.86
CA LEU A 72 18.05 -4.08 7.62
C LEU A 72 17.94 -4.35 6.13
N MET A 73 17.21 -3.54 5.37
CA MET A 73 17.01 -3.70 3.92
C MET A 73 18.31 -3.57 3.12
N ARG A 74 19.28 -2.81 3.62
CA ARG A 74 20.60 -2.69 3.00
C ARG A 74 21.50 -3.89 3.29
N LEU A 75 21.50 -4.40 4.53
CA LEU A 75 22.45 -5.42 5.00
C LEU A 75 21.91 -6.84 4.82
N ARG A 76 20.64 -7.03 5.10
CA ARG A 76 19.94 -8.31 5.05
C ARG A 76 18.48 -8.10 4.68
N PRO A 77 18.17 -7.84 3.40
CA PRO A 77 16.79 -7.67 2.94
C PRO A 77 15.94 -8.87 3.32
N MET A 78 14.79 -8.61 3.93
CA MET A 78 13.83 -9.63 4.32
C MET A 78 12.43 -9.03 4.46
N PRO A 79 11.37 -9.85 4.45
CA PRO A 79 10.00 -9.37 4.58
C PRO A 79 9.76 -8.68 5.92
N VAL A 80 9.31 -7.42 5.87
CA VAL A 80 8.94 -6.61 7.04
C VAL A 80 7.52 -6.10 6.86
N LEU A 81 6.68 -6.36 7.87
CA LEU A 81 5.34 -5.80 8.02
C LEU A 81 5.42 -4.69 9.08
N MET A 82 5.15 -3.45 8.68
CA MET A 82 5.16 -2.33 9.63
C MET A 82 3.91 -2.34 10.50
N ILE A 83 4.05 -2.01 11.76
CA ILE A 83 2.93 -1.78 12.69
C ILE A 83 2.96 -0.29 13.06
N SER A 84 1.92 0.45 12.70
CA SER A 84 1.93 1.92 12.77
C SER A 84 0.71 2.48 13.49
N THR A 85 0.88 3.60 14.17
CA THR A 85 -0.23 4.35 14.77
C THR A 85 -1.08 5.05 13.69
N LEU A 86 -2.40 5.19 13.94
CA LEU A 86 -3.35 5.91 13.07
C LEU A 86 -3.25 7.43 13.27
N THR A 87 -2.05 8.00 13.13
CA THR A 87 -1.80 9.44 13.18
C THR A 87 -1.32 9.94 11.81
N GLU A 88 -1.47 11.23 11.53
CA GLU A 88 -0.92 11.82 10.28
C GLU A 88 0.59 11.58 10.19
N ARG A 89 1.32 11.84 11.28
CA ARG A 89 2.75 11.56 11.37
C ARG A 89 3.07 10.08 11.14
N GLY A 90 2.29 9.18 11.75
CA GLY A 90 2.44 7.73 11.54
C GLY A 90 2.21 7.33 10.08
N ALA A 91 1.27 7.97 9.38
CA ALA A 91 1.02 7.73 7.97
C ALA A 91 2.22 8.15 7.09
N GLU A 92 2.79 9.34 7.29
CA GLU A 92 3.96 9.82 6.55
C GLU A 92 5.17 8.90 6.75
N VAL A 93 5.44 8.53 8.00
CA VAL A 93 6.55 7.64 8.36
C VAL A 93 6.34 6.24 7.75
N THR A 94 5.10 5.75 7.74
CA THR A 94 4.76 4.48 7.11
C THR A 94 4.97 4.50 5.59
N MET A 95 4.59 5.58 4.91
CA MET A 95 4.88 5.72 3.48
C MET A 95 6.40 5.66 3.21
N ARG A 96 7.20 6.28 4.05
CA ARG A 96 8.67 6.19 3.95
C ARG A 96 9.18 4.77 4.21
N ALA A 97 8.54 4.02 5.12
CA ALA A 97 8.89 2.61 5.36
C ALA A 97 8.66 1.74 4.12
N LEU A 98 7.53 1.93 3.43
CA LEU A 98 7.25 1.22 2.18
C LEU A 98 8.29 1.54 1.10
N GLU A 99 8.72 2.80 0.98
CA GLU A 99 9.81 3.21 0.08
C GLU A 99 11.16 2.56 0.42
N LEU A 100 11.40 2.27 1.70
CA LEU A 100 12.59 1.56 2.16
C LEU A 100 12.50 0.04 2.00
N GLY A 101 11.39 -0.47 1.45
CA GLY A 101 11.22 -1.87 1.10
C GLY A 101 10.40 -2.69 2.11
N ALA A 102 9.69 -2.06 3.06
CA ALA A 102 8.68 -2.78 3.82
C ALA A 102 7.60 -3.32 2.87
N VAL A 103 7.13 -4.54 3.11
CA VAL A 103 6.16 -5.21 2.22
C VAL A 103 4.78 -4.57 2.34
N ASP A 104 4.36 -4.26 3.57
CA ASP A 104 3.07 -3.64 3.87
C ASP A 104 3.07 -3.08 5.29
N PHE A 105 1.92 -2.56 5.72
CA PHE A 105 1.72 -2.09 7.08
C PHE A 105 0.34 -2.49 7.62
N VAL A 106 0.22 -2.46 8.95
CA VAL A 106 -1.03 -2.61 9.69
C VAL A 106 -1.15 -1.47 10.69
N ALA A 107 -2.34 -0.92 10.81
CA ALA A 107 -2.61 0.09 11.83
C ALA A 107 -2.70 -0.55 13.23
N LYS A 108 -2.01 0.03 14.21
CA LYS A 108 -2.09 -0.42 15.62
C LYS A 108 -3.55 -0.39 16.11
N PRO A 109 -3.99 -1.41 16.87
CA PRO A 109 -5.33 -1.41 17.40
C PRO A 109 -5.54 -0.26 18.38
N ARG A 110 -6.68 0.42 18.27
CA ARG A 110 -7.12 1.30 19.35
C ARG A 110 -7.60 0.42 20.52
N ILE A 111 -6.96 0.58 21.67
CA ILE A 111 -7.33 -0.14 22.91
C ILE A 111 -8.78 0.24 23.27
N GLY A 112 -9.66 -0.75 23.37
CA GLY A 112 -11.05 -0.56 23.83
C GLY A 112 -12.16 -1.01 22.88
N VAL A 113 -11.88 -1.51 21.68
CA VAL A 113 -12.90 -1.96 20.72
C VAL A 113 -12.78 -3.45 20.47
N ALA A 114 -13.56 -4.27 21.20
CA ALA A 114 -13.51 -5.73 21.09
C ALA A 114 -13.75 -6.26 19.66
N ASN A 115 -14.67 -5.66 18.90
CA ASN A 115 -14.94 -6.05 17.52
C ASN A 115 -13.80 -5.67 16.56
N GLY A 116 -13.02 -4.63 16.87
CA GLY A 116 -11.85 -4.23 16.08
C GLY A 116 -10.68 -5.22 16.18
N LEU A 117 -10.53 -5.92 17.30
CA LEU A 117 -9.42 -6.86 17.50
C LEU A 117 -9.52 -8.10 16.61
N THR A 118 -10.73 -8.62 16.36
CA THR A 118 -10.90 -9.79 15.49
C THR A 118 -10.61 -9.46 14.02
N GLN A 119 -11.09 -8.31 13.54
CA GLN A 119 -10.80 -7.85 12.17
C GLN A 119 -9.32 -7.57 11.98
N LEU A 120 -8.70 -6.90 12.96
CA LEU A 120 -7.27 -6.63 12.96
C LEU A 120 -6.44 -7.93 12.98
N ALA A 121 -6.82 -8.92 13.79
CA ALA A 121 -6.15 -10.21 13.83
C ALA A 121 -6.17 -10.90 12.45
N THR A 122 -7.31 -10.87 11.78
CA THR A 122 -7.45 -11.41 10.42
C THR A 122 -6.54 -10.67 9.44
N GLU A 123 -6.53 -9.33 9.47
CA GLU A 123 -5.68 -8.52 8.60
C GLU A 123 -4.18 -8.80 8.82
N ILE A 124 -3.74 -8.85 10.08
CA ILE A 124 -2.34 -9.16 10.43
C ILE A 124 -1.94 -10.52 9.87
N VAL A 125 -2.76 -11.54 10.09
CA VAL A 125 -2.50 -12.91 9.66
C VAL A 125 -2.40 -13.00 8.14
N GLU A 126 -3.35 -12.40 7.42
CA GLU A 126 -3.34 -12.36 5.96
C GLU A 126 -2.08 -11.66 5.42
N LYS A 127 -1.74 -10.50 5.98
CA LYS A 127 -0.55 -9.74 5.55
C LYS A 127 0.77 -10.45 5.89
N ILE A 128 0.87 -11.15 7.01
CA ILE A 128 2.04 -11.99 7.32
C ILE A 128 2.19 -13.12 6.30
N ARG A 129 1.09 -13.81 5.94
CA ARG A 129 1.12 -14.88 4.92
C ARG A 129 1.59 -14.36 3.56
N ILE A 130 1.14 -13.16 3.18
CA ILE A 130 1.55 -12.53 1.93
C ILE A 130 3.02 -12.08 2.01
N ALA A 131 3.40 -11.44 3.11
CA ALA A 131 4.78 -10.97 3.33
C ALA A 131 5.78 -12.13 3.29
N ALA A 132 5.46 -13.28 3.90
CA ALA A 132 6.33 -14.45 3.88
C ALA A 132 6.63 -14.99 2.47
N LYS A 133 5.77 -14.69 1.49
CA LYS A 133 5.95 -15.07 0.08
C LYS A 133 6.60 -13.97 -0.77
N ALA A 134 6.78 -12.77 -0.21
CA ALA A 134 7.33 -11.64 -0.93
C ALA A 134 8.82 -11.82 -1.19
N HIS A 135 9.24 -11.56 -2.43
CA HIS A 135 10.65 -11.53 -2.79
C HIS A 135 11.18 -10.10 -2.56
N VAL A 136 11.84 -9.91 -1.43
CA VAL A 136 12.46 -8.63 -1.10
C VAL A 136 13.86 -8.57 -1.71
N HIS A 137 14.07 -7.58 -2.58
CA HIS A 137 15.36 -7.37 -3.24
C HIS A 137 16.18 -6.32 -2.49
N ARG A 138 17.50 -6.46 -2.55
CA ARG A 138 18.40 -5.45 -2.01
C ARG A 138 18.19 -4.14 -2.76
N MET A 139 17.89 -3.05 -2.07
CA MET A 139 17.84 -1.73 -2.67
C MET A 139 19.24 -1.36 -3.17
N VAL A 140 19.44 -1.49 -4.46
CA VAL A 140 20.60 -0.90 -5.14
C VAL A 140 20.23 0.56 -5.38
N ARG A 141 20.86 1.49 -4.64
CA ARG A 141 20.73 2.91 -4.92
C ARG A 141 21.17 3.11 -6.37
N PRO A 142 20.31 3.60 -7.28
CA PRO A 142 20.77 3.88 -8.63
C PRO A 142 21.97 4.81 -8.54
N PRO A 143 23.04 4.57 -9.32
CA PRO A 143 24.16 5.48 -9.36
C PRO A 143 23.61 6.86 -9.72
N VAL A 144 23.98 7.88 -8.92
CA VAL A 144 23.69 9.27 -9.27
C VAL A 144 24.27 9.49 -10.66
N PRO A 145 23.49 9.86 -11.66
CA PRO A 145 24.04 10.11 -12.99
C PRO A 145 24.95 11.34 -12.89
N THR A 146 26.24 11.07 -12.78
CA THR A 146 27.27 12.07 -13.01
C THR A 146 27.41 12.23 -14.50
N GLY A 147 26.78 13.26 -15.01
CA GLY A 147 27.18 13.91 -16.25
C GLY A 147 26.95 13.15 -17.57
N THR A 148 26.33 13.88 -18.45
CA THR A 148 26.13 13.72 -19.88
C THR A 148 24.75 13.14 -20.24
N GLN A 149 23.85 14.08 -20.47
CA GLN A 149 22.63 13.87 -21.22
C GLN A 149 22.98 13.35 -22.61
N ALA A 150 22.92 12.04 -22.78
CA ALA A 150 22.71 11.49 -24.12
C ALA A 150 21.21 11.64 -24.37
N SER A 151 20.85 12.61 -25.19
CA SER A 151 19.52 12.82 -25.74
C SER A 151 19.09 11.53 -26.44
N ALA A 152 18.34 10.66 -25.76
CA ALA A 152 17.57 9.65 -26.46
C ALA A 152 16.59 10.40 -27.41
N PRO A 153 16.42 9.96 -28.68
CA PRO A 153 15.50 10.61 -29.58
C PRO A 153 14.10 10.54 -28.98
N VAL A 154 13.58 11.70 -28.58
CA VAL A 154 12.17 11.90 -28.32
C VAL A 154 11.46 11.59 -29.62
N LEU A 155 10.98 10.37 -29.79
CA LEU A 155 10.02 10.08 -30.83
C LEU A 155 8.81 10.98 -30.52
N SER A 156 8.71 12.03 -31.31
CA SER A 156 7.59 12.95 -31.28
C SER A 156 6.32 12.18 -31.65
N SER A 157 5.66 11.64 -30.63
CA SER A 157 4.37 10.94 -30.75
C SER A 157 3.20 11.92 -30.88
N THR A 158 3.47 13.15 -31.37
CA THR A 158 2.45 14.18 -31.62
C THR A 158 1.49 13.87 -32.77
N ALA A 159 1.70 12.80 -33.52
CA ALA A 159 0.85 12.47 -34.67
C ALA A 159 -0.26 11.44 -34.44
N LEU A 160 -0.27 10.74 -33.30
CA LEU A 160 -1.29 9.72 -32.98
C LEU A 160 -2.25 10.10 -31.83
N LEU A 161 -2.05 11.25 -31.19
CA LEU A 161 -2.83 11.70 -30.03
C LEU A 161 -4.04 12.57 -30.38
N GLY A 162 -4.29 12.82 -31.65
CA GLY A 162 -5.52 13.43 -32.09
C GLY A 162 -6.71 12.53 -31.83
N ARG A 163 -7.45 12.81 -30.72
CA ARG A 163 -8.66 12.13 -30.25
C ARG A 163 -8.46 10.90 -29.34
N LEU A 164 -7.65 11.01 -28.30
CA LEU A 164 -7.94 10.23 -27.12
C LEU A 164 -9.21 10.81 -26.49
N SER A 165 -10.33 10.20 -26.83
CA SER A 165 -11.66 10.53 -26.32
C SER A 165 -11.60 10.64 -24.79
N THR A 166 -12.25 11.66 -24.23
CA THR A 166 -12.50 11.81 -22.78
C THR A 166 -13.24 10.60 -22.17
N GLU A 167 -13.49 9.58 -22.93
CA GLU A 167 -14.21 8.37 -22.58
C GLU A 167 -13.33 7.24 -22.04
N LYS A 168 -12.00 7.28 -22.25
CA LYS A 168 -11.10 6.22 -21.73
C LYS A 168 -10.77 6.46 -20.27
N LEU A 169 -10.83 5.37 -19.49
CA LEU A 169 -10.58 5.39 -18.06
C LEU A 169 -9.78 4.14 -17.68
N ILE A 170 -8.80 4.32 -16.80
CA ILE A 170 -8.00 3.24 -16.22
C ILE A 170 -8.48 3.04 -14.78
N ALA A 171 -8.86 1.81 -14.42
CA ALA A 171 -9.21 1.45 -13.06
C ALA A 171 -8.16 0.49 -12.48
N ILE A 172 -7.65 0.83 -11.29
CA ILE A 172 -6.64 0.05 -10.58
C ILE A 172 -7.19 -0.36 -9.23
N GLY A 173 -7.13 -1.66 -8.94
CA GLY A 173 -7.44 -2.22 -7.63
C GLY A 173 -6.21 -2.89 -7.04
N ALA A 174 -5.88 -2.57 -5.80
CA ALA A 174 -4.68 -3.07 -5.17
C ALA A 174 -4.83 -3.28 -3.65
N SER A 175 -3.97 -4.17 -3.11
CA SER A 175 -3.88 -4.51 -1.70
C SER A 175 -2.40 -4.56 -1.29
N THR A 176 -1.95 -5.59 -0.56
CA THR A 176 -0.56 -5.75 -0.12
C THR A 176 0.43 -5.64 -1.29
N GLY A 177 1.45 -4.81 -1.15
CA GLY A 177 2.40 -4.47 -2.21
C GLY A 177 1.88 -3.49 -3.27
N GLY A 178 0.59 -3.11 -3.19
CA GLY A 178 -0.06 -2.22 -4.15
C GLY A 178 0.51 -0.82 -4.17
N THR A 179 0.99 -0.32 -3.07
CA THR A 179 1.56 1.04 -2.96
C THR A 179 2.75 1.23 -3.89
N GLU A 180 3.68 0.27 -3.89
CA GLU A 180 4.84 0.32 -4.76
C GLU A 180 4.46 0.06 -6.23
N ALA A 181 3.59 -0.93 -6.49
CA ALA A 181 3.11 -1.22 -7.84
C ALA A 181 2.36 -0.04 -8.47
N ILE A 182 1.49 0.64 -7.71
CA ILE A 182 0.79 1.85 -8.18
C ILE A 182 1.80 2.95 -8.49
N LYS A 183 2.78 3.18 -7.61
CA LYS A 183 3.85 4.16 -7.84
C LYS A 183 4.57 3.89 -9.16
N GLU A 184 5.06 2.66 -9.37
CA GLU A 184 5.78 2.27 -10.58
C GLU A 184 4.95 2.50 -11.86
N VAL A 185 3.65 2.30 -11.79
CA VAL A 185 2.75 2.59 -12.92
C VAL A 185 2.59 4.11 -13.12
N LEU A 186 2.29 4.86 -12.06
CA LEU A 186 1.93 6.26 -12.18
C LEU A 186 3.11 7.18 -12.56
N ILE A 187 4.33 6.89 -12.10
CA ILE A 187 5.51 7.68 -12.45
C ILE A 187 5.83 7.63 -13.94
N GLN A 188 5.36 6.61 -14.66
CA GLN A 188 5.56 6.45 -16.10
C GLN A 188 4.43 7.07 -16.93
N MET A 189 3.35 7.53 -16.29
CA MET A 189 2.21 8.11 -17.01
C MET A 189 2.54 9.51 -17.52
N PRO A 190 2.28 9.80 -18.83
CA PRO A 190 2.44 11.14 -19.38
C PRO A 190 1.38 12.09 -18.81
N ALA A 191 1.64 13.39 -18.84
CA ALA A 191 0.76 14.41 -18.27
C ALA A 191 -0.66 14.42 -18.88
N ASP A 192 -0.83 13.91 -20.09
CA ASP A 192 -2.11 13.78 -20.82
C ASP A 192 -2.71 12.37 -20.76
N ALA A 193 -2.25 11.53 -19.83
CA ALA A 193 -2.77 10.17 -19.64
C ALA A 193 -4.31 10.15 -19.48
N PRO A 194 -4.99 9.06 -19.88
CA PRO A 194 -6.39 8.88 -19.51
C PRO A 194 -6.60 9.04 -18.01
N ALA A 195 -7.82 9.40 -17.60
CA ALA A 195 -8.16 9.45 -16.19
C ALA A 195 -7.91 8.10 -15.51
N ILE A 196 -7.35 8.13 -14.30
CA ILE A 196 -7.02 6.94 -13.52
C ILE A 196 -7.80 6.98 -12.22
N ILE A 197 -8.48 5.89 -11.88
CA ILE A 197 -9.19 5.75 -10.60
C ILE A 197 -8.62 4.54 -9.87
N ILE A 198 -8.35 4.71 -8.57
CA ILE A 198 -7.54 3.76 -7.81
C ILE A 198 -8.22 3.42 -6.49
N THR A 199 -8.38 2.15 -6.19
CA THR A 199 -8.68 1.67 -4.87
C THR A 199 -7.50 0.86 -4.34
N GLN A 200 -6.85 1.38 -3.30
CA GLN A 200 -5.88 0.71 -2.46
C GLN A 200 -6.51 0.44 -1.11
N HIS A 201 -6.46 -0.80 -0.62
CA HIS A 201 -6.90 -1.11 0.74
C HIS A 201 -6.00 -0.42 1.76
N MET A 202 -6.47 0.70 2.30
CA MET A 202 -5.67 1.57 3.16
C MET A 202 -6.59 2.33 4.15
N PRO A 203 -6.18 2.49 5.42
CA PRO A 203 -6.96 3.21 6.41
C PRO A 203 -7.09 4.71 6.11
N PRO A 204 -8.05 5.40 6.77
CA PRO A 204 -8.15 6.86 6.73
C PRO A 204 -6.84 7.55 7.13
N GLY A 205 -6.52 8.68 6.48
CA GLY A 205 -5.29 9.45 6.71
C GLY A 205 -4.08 8.93 5.92
N PHE A 206 -3.94 7.62 5.76
CA PHE A 206 -2.87 7.05 4.94
C PHE A 206 -3.08 7.29 3.45
N THR A 207 -4.30 7.29 2.97
CA THR A 207 -4.64 7.58 1.56
C THR A 207 -4.32 9.02 1.19
N THR A 208 -4.48 9.96 2.10
CA THR A 208 -4.09 11.37 1.90
C THR A 208 -2.57 11.51 1.73
N SER A 209 -1.79 10.90 2.64
CA SER A 209 -0.32 10.92 2.58
C SER A 209 0.18 10.20 1.32
N PHE A 210 -0.45 9.10 0.94
CA PHE A 210 -0.13 8.34 -0.27
C PHE A 210 -0.39 9.18 -1.54
N ALA A 211 -1.56 9.82 -1.62
CA ALA A 211 -1.90 10.68 -2.75
C ALA A 211 -0.93 11.87 -2.87
N ALA A 212 -0.64 12.56 -1.76
CA ALA A 212 0.31 13.67 -1.74
C ALA A 212 1.70 13.25 -2.18
N ARG A 213 2.16 12.08 -1.72
CA ARG A 213 3.45 11.51 -2.10
C ARG A 213 3.52 11.20 -3.60
N LEU A 214 2.52 10.50 -4.14
CA LEU A 214 2.46 10.18 -5.58
C LEU A 214 2.40 11.45 -6.43
N ASN A 215 1.62 12.46 -5.99
CA ASN A 215 1.54 13.74 -6.69
C ASN A 215 2.89 14.45 -6.81
N SER A 216 3.78 14.27 -5.83
CA SER A 216 5.13 14.85 -5.88
C SER A 216 6.10 14.12 -6.82
N LEU A 217 5.75 12.92 -7.28
CA LEU A 217 6.61 12.04 -8.10
C LEU A 217 6.13 11.94 -9.55
N CYS A 218 4.85 12.16 -9.81
CA CYS A 218 4.22 11.92 -11.10
C CYS A 218 4.09 13.19 -11.92
N GLN A 219 3.96 13.03 -13.25
CA GLN A 219 3.63 14.13 -14.15
C GLN A 219 2.14 14.45 -14.17
N ILE A 220 1.30 13.46 -13.89
CA ILE A 220 -0.15 13.61 -13.70
C ILE A 220 -0.46 14.14 -12.30
N THR A 221 -1.62 14.80 -12.14
CA THR A 221 -2.10 15.19 -10.82
C THR A 221 -2.65 13.99 -10.06
N VAL A 222 -2.16 13.72 -8.85
CA VAL A 222 -2.65 12.64 -8.00
C VAL A 222 -3.30 13.19 -6.74
N LYS A 223 -4.53 12.78 -6.43
CA LYS A 223 -5.29 13.26 -5.27
C LYS A 223 -6.25 12.21 -4.73
N GLU A 224 -6.72 12.37 -3.51
CA GLU A 224 -7.91 11.66 -3.05
C GLU A 224 -9.15 12.13 -3.80
N ALA A 225 -10.04 11.19 -4.10
CA ALA A 225 -11.33 11.47 -4.75
C ALA A 225 -12.27 12.23 -3.81
N VAL A 226 -12.93 13.24 -4.34
CA VAL A 226 -13.97 14.01 -3.64
C VAL A 226 -15.33 13.73 -4.27
N HIS A 227 -16.37 13.55 -3.43
CA HIS A 227 -17.71 13.26 -3.93
C HIS A 227 -18.20 14.35 -4.90
N GLY A 228 -18.75 13.94 -6.05
CA GLY A 228 -19.31 14.82 -7.06
C GLY A 228 -18.28 15.49 -7.99
N GLU A 229 -16.98 15.32 -7.77
CA GLU A 229 -15.98 15.88 -8.67
C GLU A 229 -15.92 15.15 -10.02
N ARG A 230 -15.61 15.90 -11.04
CA ARG A 230 -15.45 15.36 -12.40
C ARG A 230 -14.14 14.61 -12.53
N ILE A 231 -14.19 13.44 -13.14
CA ILE A 231 -13.03 12.61 -13.48
C ILE A 231 -12.41 13.14 -14.78
N LEU A 232 -11.17 13.60 -14.70
CA LEU A 232 -10.49 14.30 -15.79
C LEU A 232 -9.25 13.53 -16.27
N PRO A 233 -8.90 13.55 -17.57
CA PRO A 233 -7.61 13.12 -18.07
C PRO A 233 -6.47 13.86 -17.35
N GLY A 234 -5.27 13.26 -17.32
CA GLY A 234 -4.12 13.81 -16.60
C GLY A 234 -4.23 13.75 -15.08
N HIS A 235 -5.24 13.03 -14.54
CA HIS A 235 -5.46 12.91 -13.10
C HIS A 235 -5.58 11.44 -12.68
N ALA A 236 -5.08 11.14 -11.48
CA ALA A 236 -5.32 9.90 -10.76
C ALA A 236 -6.06 10.20 -9.45
N TYR A 237 -7.16 9.49 -9.23
CA TYR A 237 -8.05 9.65 -8.09
C TYR A 237 -7.95 8.45 -7.18
N ILE A 238 -7.49 8.63 -5.96
CA ILE A 238 -7.34 7.57 -4.96
C ILE A 238 -8.58 7.52 -4.09
N ALA A 239 -9.13 6.35 -3.88
CA ALA A 239 -10.23 6.11 -2.96
C ALA A 239 -9.86 6.57 -1.55
N PRO A 240 -10.64 7.47 -0.88
CA PRO A 240 -10.38 7.86 0.49
C PRO A 240 -10.53 6.68 1.45
N GLY A 241 -9.58 6.51 2.37
CA GLY A 241 -9.64 5.49 3.40
C GLY A 241 -10.91 5.63 4.28
N GLY A 242 -11.55 4.51 4.58
CA GLY A 242 -12.78 4.50 5.36
C GLY A 242 -14.04 4.94 4.60
N LYS A 243 -13.95 5.16 3.29
CA LYS A 243 -15.08 5.45 2.40
C LYS A 243 -15.13 4.46 1.25
N GLN A 244 -16.30 4.25 0.65
CA GLN A 244 -16.41 3.56 -0.62
C GLN A 244 -16.22 4.56 -1.76
N PHE A 245 -15.55 4.09 -2.82
CA PHE A 245 -15.32 4.89 -4.03
C PHE A 245 -15.88 4.18 -5.24
N ALA A 246 -16.74 4.87 -5.95
CA ALA A 246 -17.35 4.44 -7.20
C ALA A 246 -17.33 5.60 -8.20
N ILE A 247 -17.71 5.36 -9.42
CA ILE A 247 -18.00 6.40 -10.41
C ILE A 247 -19.43 6.31 -10.88
N SER A 248 -19.97 7.41 -11.33
CA SER A 248 -21.23 7.48 -12.03
C SER A 248 -21.13 8.34 -13.28
N ARG A 249 -22.14 8.25 -14.13
CA ARG A 249 -22.21 9.07 -15.35
C ARG A 249 -23.09 10.31 -15.09
N SER A 250 -22.59 11.49 -15.43
CA SER A 250 -23.34 12.73 -15.41
C SER A 250 -23.26 13.40 -16.79
N GLY A 251 -24.30 13.15 -17.60
CA GLY A 251 -24.28 13.52 -19.02
C GLY A 251 -23.15 12.82 -19.78
N ALA A 252 -22.27 13.59 -20.40
CA ALA A 252 -21.11 13.10 -21.13
C ALA A 252 -19.86 12.86 -20.21
N ASN A 253 -19.96 13.17 -18.93
CA ASN A 253 -18.83 13.12 -18.01
C ASN A 253 -18.94 11.98 -17.00
N TYR A 254 -17.81 11.51 -16.48
CA TYR A 254 -17.75 10.67 -15.28
C TYR A 254 -17.52 11.55 -14.05
N VAL A 255 -18.18 11.21 -12.96
CA VAL A 255 -18.06 11.88 -11.67
C VAL A 255 -17.75 10.86 -10.57
N ALA A 256 -16.95 11.29 -9.59
CA ALA A 256 -16.62 10.50 -8.42
C ALA A 256 -17.83 10.38 -7.49
N VAL A 257 -18.08 9.15 -7.00
CA VAL A 257 -19.07 8.88 -5.96
C VAL A 257 -18.33 8.35 -4.75
N VAL A 258 -18.17 9.18 -3.74
CA VAL A 258 -17.56 8.81 -2.46
C VAL A 258 -18.67 8.80 -1.40
N ASN A 259 -18.85 7.67 -0.73
CA ASN A 259 -19.91 7.50 0.25
C ASN A 259 -19.47 6.68 1.47
N ASP A 260 -20.36 6.52 2.44
CA ASP A 260 -20.10 5.83 3.69
C ASP A 260 -20.77 4.45 3.77
N ASP A 261 -21.05 3.84 2.63
CA ASP A 261 -21.64 2.51 2.57
C ASP A 261 -20.80 1.48 3.37
N PRO A 262 -21.44 0.41 3.87
CA PRO A 262 -20.76 -0.64 4.62
C PRO A 262 -19.56 -1.24 3.87
N PRO A 263 -18.60 -1.85 4.60
CA PRO A 263 -17.52 -2.61 3.97
C PRO A 263 -18.04 -3.71 3.06
N VAL A 264 -17.41 -3.87 1.90
CA VAL A 264 -17.65 -4.97 0.97
C VAL A 264 -16.43 -5.89 1.00
N ASN A 265 -16.67 -7.19 1.19
CA ASN A 265 -15.60 -8.18 1.41
C ASN A 265 -14.62 -7.77 2.51
N ARG A 266 -15.15 -7.20 3.61
CA ARG A 266 -14.40 -6.66 4.77
C ARG A 266 -13.56 -5.41 4.49
N HIS A 267 -13.59 -4.85 3.26
CA HIS A 267 -12.77 -3.71 2.86
C HIS A 267 -13.59 -2.43 2.65
N LYS A 268 -13.03 -1.31 3.09
CA LYS A 268 -13.53 0.03 2.88
C LYS A 268 -12.37 1.03 2.87
N PRO A 269 -11.94 1.45 1.65
CA PRO A 269 -12.54 1.23 0.33
C PRO A 269 -12.46 -0.21 -0.15
N SER A 270 -13.36 -0.60 -1.07
CA SER A 270 -13.37 -1.93 -1.71
C SER A 270 -13.11 -1.83 -3.21
N VAL A 271 -12.17 -2.63 -3.70
CA VAL A 271 -11.88 -2.80 -5.14
C VAL A 271 -13.13 -3.24 -5.92
N GLU A 272 -13.92 -4.13 -5.32
CA GLU A 272 -15.14 -4.63 -5.97
C GLU A 272 -16.18 -3.54 -6.22
N VAL A 273 -16.33 -2.59 -5.27
CA VAL A 273 -17.24 -1.44 -5.43
C VAL A 273 -16.80 -0.59 -6.61
N LEU A 274 -15.51 -0.26 -6.68
CA LEU A 274 -14.97 0.50 -7.80
C LEU A 274 -15.18 -0.22 -9.14
N PHE A 275 -14.78 -1.47 -9.25
CA PHE A 275 -14.83 -2.22 -10.49
C PHE A 275 -16.27 -2.48 -10.97
N LYS A 276 -17.21 -2.75 -10.07
CA LYS A 276 -18.64 -2.85 -10.42
C LYS A 276 -19.16 -1.55 -11.03
N SER A 277 -18.83 -0.41 -10.44
CA SER A 277 -19.24 0.89 -10.95
C SER A 277 -18.62 1.19 -12.33
N VAL A 278 -17.37 0.82 -12.54
CA VAL A 278 -16.69 0.95 -13.84
C VAL A 278 -17.36 0.06 -14.89
N ALA A 279 -17.62 -1.19 -14.59
CA ALA A 279 -18.31 -2.10 -15.49
C ALA A 279 -19.70 -1.57 -15.89
N GLN A 280 -20.42 -0.98 -14.94
CA GLN A 280 -21.76 -0.45 -15.16
C GLN A 280 -21.77 0.84 -16.00
N HIS A 281 -20.83 1.76 -15.77
CA HIS A 281 -20.89 3.11 -16.33
C HIS A 281 -19.91 3.36 -17.49
N VAL A 282 -18.80 2.62 -17.56
CA VAL A 282 -17.74 2.79 -18.58
C VAL A 282 -17.76 1.65 -19.60
N GLY A 283 -18.00 0.42 -19.14
CA GLY A 283 -18.07 -0.75 -20.00
C GLY A 283 -16.78 -0.96 -20.81
N ARG A 284 -16.89 -1.08 -22.14
CA ARG A 284 -15.76 -1.35 -23.07
C ARG A 284 -14.70 -0.23 -23.14
N HIS A 285 -14.95 0.93 -22.58
CA HIS A 285 -14.00 2.06 -22.58
C HIS A 285 -13.07 2.05 -21.36
N ALA A 286 -13.20 1.04 -20.48
CA ALA A 286 -12.32 0.88 -19.32
C ALA A 286 -11.18 -0.10 -19.63
N ALA A 287 -9.95 0.27 -19.28
CA ALA A 287 -8.87 -0.68 -19.03
C ALA A 287 -8.77 -0.89 -17.51
N HIS A 288 -8.65 -2.13 -17.09
CA HIS A 288 -8.55 -2.46 -15.67
C HIS A 288 -7.39 -3.42 -15.39
N ASN A 289 -6.74 -3.25 -14.25
CA ASN A 289 -5.77 -4.19 -13.71
C ASN A 289 -6.21 -4.55 -12.28
N GLY A 290 -6.66 -5.78 -12.12
CA GLY A 290 -7.00 -6.34 -10.81
C GLY A 290 -5.81 -7.09 -10.24
N GLY A 291 -5.13 -6.52 -9.25
CA GLY A 291 -3.98 -7.13 -8.56
C GLY A 291 -4.35 -8.28 -7.61
N GLN A 292 -5.60 -8.74 -7.58
CA GLN A 292 -6.03 -9.92 -6.84
C GLN A 292 -6.32 -11.07 -7.80
N ARG A 293 -5.65 -12.19 -7.61
CA ARG A 293 -6.10 -13.46 -8.24
C ARG A 293 -7.36 -13.89 -7.50
N PRO A 294 -8.45 -14.28 -8.19
CA PRO A 294 -9.53 -15.02 -7.55
C PRO A 294 -8.95 -16.35 -7.06
N GLU A 295 -9.35 -16.74 -5.86
CA GLU A 295 -9.18 -18.09 -5.34
C GLU A 295 -10.03 -19.08 -6.14
#